data_adb806773f73f2821c4ff334de53f325
#
_entry.id   adb806773f73f2821c4ff334de53f325
#
_cell.length_a   1.000
_cell.length_b   1.000
_cell.length_c   1.000
_cell.angle_alpha   90.00
_cell.angle_beta   90.00
_cell.angle_gamma   90.00
#
_symmetry.space_group_name_H-M   'P 1'
#
loop_
_entity.id
_entity.type
_entity.pdbx_description
1 polymer ?
#
loop_
_entity_poly.entity_id
_entity_poly.type
_entity_poly.pdbx_seq_one_letter_code
_entity_poly.pdbx_strand_id
1 'polypeptide(L)'
;ETGTGLSLGREGPSVQIGSYVGYLVSKWGRVLSGERKQLLSAGAGAGLAAAFAAPLASSLLVIESIERFDAPKTAITTLLAGVVAGGVASWIFPINPYFHIDAIVPGMTFWGQVKLFLLLAAVVSVFGKFFSVTTLQMKRIYPAIKHPEYVKMLYLLFIAFLISMAEFNLTGGGEQFLLSQAMHPDTHILWIVGMMLLHFVFSTFSFSSGLPGGSFIPTLVTGGLLGQIVGLIMVQQGVIAYENISYIMLICMSAFLVAVIRTPLTAIVLITEITGHLEVFYPSIVVGGLTYYFTEMLQIKPFNVILYDDMIHSPAFKEEPRYTLSVEVMSGSYLDGKMVDELRLPERCIIINVHRDRKNWPPKGQKLMPGDQVQIEMDSQDIEKLYEPLVSMANIY
;
A
#
# COMPACT_ATOMS: atom_id res chain seq x y z
N GLU A 1 -0.03 -14.05 13.16
CA GLU A 1 1.08 -13.06 13.10
C GLU A 1 0.87 -11.94 14.11
N THR A 2 -0.28 -11.28 14.12
CA THR A 2 -0.62 -10.32 15.19
C THR A 2 -0.61 -10.96 16.58
N GLY A 3 -0.98 -12.24 16.68
CA GLY A 3 -0.92 -13.03 17.93
C GLY A 3 0.47 -13.43 18.38
N THR A 4 1.51 -13.26 17.54
CA THR A 4 2.93 -13.56 17.89
C THR A 4 3.68 -12.34 18.41
N GLY A 5 3.05 -11.16 18.43
CA GLY A 5 3.65 -9.91 18.88
C GLY A 5 4.63 -9.25 17.89
N LEU A 6 4.81 -9.80 16.68
CA LEU A 6 5.65 -9.19 15.65
C LEU A 6 5.06 -7.86 15.17
N SER A 7 5.92 -6.88 14.90
CA SER A 7 5.49 -5.56 14.41
C SER A 7 5.13 -5.60 12.92
N LEU A 8 3.97 -6.20 12.65
CA LEU A 8 3.38 -6.37 11.33
C LEU A 8 1.91 -5.99 11.37
N GLY A 9 1.48 -5.20 10.38
CA GLY A 9 0.08 -4.82 10.24
C GLY A 9 -0.78 -5.93 9.62
N ARG A 10 -2.06 -5.93 9.96
CA ARG A 10 -3.06 -6.88 9.45
C ARG A 10 -3.54 -6.56 8.03
N GLU A 11 -3.22 -5.39 7.52
CA GLU A 11 -3.66 -4.92 6.21
C GLU A 11 -3.17 -5.79 5.06
N GLY A 12 -1.91 -6.25 5.10
CA GLY A 12 -1.33 -7.13 4.08
C GLY A 12 -2.13 -8.42 3.88
N PRO A 13 -2.32 -9.22 4.93
CA PRO A 13 -3.18 -10.42 4.87
C PRO A 13 -4.61 -10.13 4.45
N SER A 14 -5.22 -9.02 4.91
CA SER A 14 -6.58 -8.65 4.55
C SER A 14 -6.72 -8.33 3.06
N VAL A 15 -5.76 -7.61 2.48
CA VAL A 15 -5.68 -7.33 1.04
C VAL A 15 -5.53 -8.63 0.25
N GLN A 16 -4.67 -9.56 0.69
CA GLN A 16 -4.47 -10.84 0.02
C GLN A 16 -5.72 -11.71 0.04
N ILE A 17 -6.38 -11.83 1.19
CA ILE A 17 -7.64 -12.59 1.33
C ILE A 17 -8.72 -11.96 0.44
N GLY A 18 -8.88 -10.64 0.50
CA GLY A 18 -9.86 -9.92 -0.32
C GLY A 18 -9.62 -10.11 -1.82
N SER A 19 -8.37 -9.96 -2.28
CA SER A 19 -7.99 -10.22 -3.68
C SER A 19 -8.30 -11.65 -4.10
N TYR A 20 -8.01 -12.63 -3.24
CA TYR A 20 -8.31 -14.03 -3.53
C TYR A 20 -9.81 -14.28 -3.64
N VAL A 21 -10.64 -13.68 -2.79
CA VAL A 21 -12.09 -13.70 -2.93
C VAL A 21 -12.53 -13.09 -4.25
N GLY A 22 -11.97 -11.93 -4.64
CA GLY A 22 -12.19 -11.31 -5.95
C GLY A 22 -11.83 -12.24 -7.12
N TYR A 23 -10.73 -12.99 -7.00
CA TYR A 23 -10.34 -14.02 -7.97
C TYR A 23 -11.39 -15.15 -8.04
N LEU A 24 -11.84 -15.68 -6.90
CA LEU A 24 -12.87 -16.73 -6.87
C LEU A 24 -14.17 -16.26 -7.53
N VAL A 25 -14.63 -15.04 -7.23
CA VAL A 25 -15.82 -14.44 -7.86
C VAL A 25 -15.64 -14.35 -9.37
N SER A 26 -14.47 -13.92 -9.84
CA SER A 26 -14.16 -13.85 -11.28
C SER A 26 -14.20 -15.21 -11.97
N LYS A 27 -13.75 -16.26 -11.27
CA LYS A 27 -13.76 -17.64 -11.76
C LYS A 27 -15.18 -18.21 -11.82
N TRP A 28 -15.99 -18.00 -10.79
CA TRP A 28 -17.38 -18.47 -10.73
C TRP A 28 -18.29 -17.72 -11.73
N GLY A 29 -18.09 -16.40 -11.84
CA GLY A 29 -18.81 -15.55 -12.79
C GLY A 29 -18.39 -15.74 -14.26
N ARG A 30 -17.36 -16.54 -14.54
CA ARG A 30 -16.79 -16.71 -15.89
C ARG A 30 -16.49 -15.38 -16.57
N VAL A 31 -15.96 -14.43 -15.80
CA VAL A 31 -15.69 -13.07 -16.21
C VAL A 31 -14.48 -13.03 -17.17
N LEU A 32 -14.49 -12.10 -18.11
CA LEU A 32 -13.40 -11.90 -19.07
C LEU A 32 -12.07 -11.54 -18.35
N SER A 33 -10.95 -11.87 -18.96
CA SER A 33 -9.61 -11.67 -18.35
C SER A 33 -9.34 -10.22 -17.94
N GLY A 34 -9.80 -9.24 -18.73
CA GLY A 34 -9.68 -7.81 -18.41
C GLY A 34 -10.49 -7.38 -17.17
N GLU A 35 -11.68 -7.94 -16.97
CA GLU A 35 -12.52 -7.65 -15.80
C GLU A 35 -12.04 -8.39 -14.55
N ARG A 36 -11.29 -9.49 -14.70
CA ARG A 36 -10.70 -10.24 -13.58
C ARG A 36 -9.78 -9.35 -12.74
N LYS A 37 -8.92 -8.55 -13.39
CA LYS A 37 -8.04 -7.59 -12.69
C LYS A 37 -8.87 -6.64 -11.83
N GLN A 38 -9.97 -6.10 -12.37
CA GLN A 38 -10.85 -5.20 -11.63
C GLN A 38 -11.45 -5.85 -10.38
N LEU A 39 -11.88 -7.12 -10.48
CA LEU A 39 -12.42 -7.86 -9.34
C LEU A 39 -11.36 -8.19 -8.28
N LEU A 40 -10.10 -8.48 -8.70
CA LEU A 40 -9.00 -8.65 -7.76
C LEU A 40 -8.71 -7.35 -7.00
N SER A 41 -8.65 -6.23 -7.71
CA SER A 41 -8.43 -4.91 -7.13
C SER A 41 -9.58 -4.48 -6.21
N ALA A 42 -10.83 -4.73 -6.64
CA ALA A 42 -12.01 -4.48 -5.80
C ALA A 42 -12.00 -5.33 -4.53
N GLY A 43 -11.64 -6.61 -4.64
CA GLY A 43 -11.47 -7.50 -3.49
C GLY A 43 -10.37 -7.03 -2.53
N ALA A 44 -9.24 -6.56 -3.08
CA ALA A 44 -8.15 -5.97 -2.28
C ALA A 44 -8.65 -4.79 -1.43
N GLY A 45 -9.34 -3.84 -2.06
CA GLY A 45 -9.93 -2.69 -1.38
C GLY A 45 -11.00 -3.08 -0.36
N ALA A 46 -11.84 -4.06 -0.68
CA ALA A 46 -12.85 -4.59 0.24
C ALA A 46 -12.22 -5.22 1.50
N GLY A 47 -11.15 -6.02 1.32
CA GLY A 47 -10.42 -6.61 2.44
C GLY A 47 -9.79 -5.55 3.36
N LEU A 48 -9.23 -4.49 2.78
CA LEU A 48 -8.68 -3.39 3.54
C LEU A 48 -9.77 -2.56 4.25
N ALA A 49 -10.90 -2.30 3.56
CA ALA A 49 -12.04 -1.59 4.12
C ALA A 49 -12.63 -2.32 5.34
N ALA A 50 -12.72 -3.65 5.27
CA ALA A 50 -13.15 -4.46 6.40
C ALA A 50 -12.16 -4.42 7.57
N ALA A 51 -10.84 -4.33 7.29
CA ALA A 51 -9.80 -4.29 8.33
C ALA A 51 -9.75 -2.98 9.11
N PHE A 52 -10.03 -1.84 8.46
CA PHE A 52 -9.91 -0.50 9.05
C PHE A 52 -11.22 0.21 9.27
N ALA A 53 -12.36 -0.34 8.82
CA ALA A 53 -13.64 0.36 8.71
C ALA A 53 -13.52 1.69 7.92
N ALA A 54 -12.65 1.71 6.90
CA ALA A 54 -12.27 2.88 6.12
C ALA A 54 -12.48 2.62 4.61
N PRO A 55 -13.71 2.58 4.12
CA PRO A 55 -14.01 2.25 2.72
C PRO A 55 -13.48 3.27 1.71
N LEU A 56 -13.50 4.57 2.04
CA LEU A 56 -13.00 5.61 1.14
C LEU A 56 -11.49 5.54 0.98
N ALA A 57 -10.76 5.49 2.10
CA ALA A 57 -9.31 5.39 2.09
C ALA A 57 -8.82 4.11 1.42
N SER A 58 -9.50 2.98 1.67
CA SER A 58 -9.17 1.70 1.06
C SER A 58 -9.35 1.71 -0.46
N SER A 59 -10.38 2.38 -0.96
CA SER A 59 -10.62 2.53 -2.38
C SER A 59 -9.58 3.45 -3.02
N LEU A 60 -9.22 4.55 -2.35
CA LEU A 60 -8.17 5.45 -2.80
C LEU A 60 -6.81 4.76 -2.84
N LEU A 61 -6.49 3.87 -1.88
CA LEU A 61 -5.25 3.12 -1.91
C LEU A 61 -5.13 2.25 -3.15
N VAL A 62 -6.20 1.57 -3.53
CA VAL A 62 -6.21 0.74 -4.75
C VAL A 62 -6.03 1.61 -5.98
N ILE A 63 -6.72 2.74 -6.06
CA ILE A 63 -6.63 3.67 -7.20
C ILE A 63 -5.22 4.28 -7.29
N GLU A 64 -4.67 4.70 -6.17
CA GLU A 64 -3.41 5.45 -6.10
C GLU A 64 -2.17 4.56 -6.21
N SER A 65 -2.21 3.35 -5.60
CA SER A 65 -1.06 2.43 -5.56
C SER A 65 -1.10 1.33 -6.61
N ILE A 66 -2.28 0.78 -6.91
CA ILE A 66 -2.41 -0.41 -7.76
C ILE A 66 -2.76 -0.02 -9.20
N GLU A 67 -3.81 0.79 -9.38
CA GLU A 67 -4.33 1.13 -10.70
C GLU A 67 -3.75 2.44 -11.25
N ARG A 68 -3.05 3.23 -10.44
CA ARG A 68 -2.40 4.49 -10.82
C ARG A 68 -3.31 5.46 -11.61
N PHE A 69 -4.60 5.53 -11.23
CA PHE A 69 -5.66 6.35 -11.84
C PHE A 69 -6.08 5.96 -13.27
N ASP A 70 -5.58 4.86 -13.84
CA ASP A 70 -5.86 4.50 -15.25
C ASP A 70 -7.20 3.79 -15.48
N ALA A 71 -7.93 3.42 -14.42
CA ALA A 71 -9.13 2.60 -14.53
C ALA A 71 -10.33 3.13 -13.71
N PRO A 72 -11.12 4.09 -14.24
CA PRO A 72 -12.27 4.65 -13.52
C PRO A 72 -13.34 3.62 -13.14
N LYS A 73 -13.54 2.56 -13.95
CA LYS A 73 -14.46 1.47 -13.62
C LYS A 73 -14.00 0.70 -12.40
N THR A 74 -12.72 0.43 -12.27
CA THR A 74 -12.13 -0.23 -11.10
C THR A 74 -12.31 0.61 -9.84
N ALA A 75 -12.18 1.94 -9.94
CA ALA A 75 -12.38 2.86 -8.82
C ALA A 75 -13.79 2.73 -8.22
N ILE A 76 -14.83 2.79 -9.06
CA ILE A 76 -16.23 2.67 -8.64
C ILE A 76 -16.49 1.26 -8.05
N THR A 77 -16.02 0.21 -8.71
CA THR A 77 -16.21 -1.16 -8.24
C THR A 77 -15.54 -1.39 -6.88
N THR A 78 -14.33 -0.86 -6.70
CA THR A 78 -13.59 -0.95 -5.45
C THR A 78 -14.29 -0.19 -4.32
N LEU A 79 -14.80 1.02 -4.61
CA LEU A 79 -15.53 1.83 -3.65
C LEU A 79 -16.80 1.09 -3.17
N LEU A 80 -17.60 0.57 -4.10
CA LEU A 80 -18.81 -0.17 -3.76
C LEU A 80 -18.48 -1.44 -2.95
N ALA A 81 -17.48 -2.20 -3.37
CA ALA A 81 -17.04 -3.39 -2.64
C ALA A 81 -16.52 -3.03 -1.24
N GLY A 82 -15.77 -1.92 -1.12
CA GLY A 82 -15.27 -1.40 0.16
C GLY A 82 -16.37 -0.96 1.10
N VAL A 83 -17.37 -0.22 0.61
CA VAL A 83 -18.52 0.22 1.41
C VAL A 83 -19.33 -0.97 1.93
N VAL A 84 -19.59 -1.97 1.08
CA VAL A 84 -20.30 -3.18 1.50
C VAL A 84 -19.49 -3.96 2.52
N ALA A 85 -18.20 -4.19 2.26
CA ALA A 85 -17.33 -4.95 3.16
C ALA A 85 -17.13 -4.25 4.51
N GLY A 86 -16.88 -2.94 4.50
CA GLY A 86 -16.77 -2.12 5.72
C GLY A 86 -18.09 -2.09 6.50
N GLY A 87 -19.23 -1.94 5.81
CA GLY A 87 -20.55 -1.97 6.43
C GLY A 87 -20.87 -3.32 7.08
N VAL A 88 -20.59 -4.43 6.39
CA VAL A 88 -20.79 -5.79 6.97
C VAL A 88 -19.84 -6.00 8.15
N ALA A 89 -18.57 -5.61 8.03
CA ALA A 89 -17.62 -5.74 9.13
C ALA A 89 -18.06 -4.94 10.36
N SER A 90 -18.53 -3.71 10.18
CA SER A 90 -19.03 -2.86 11.28
C SER A 90 -20.33 -3.38 11.90
N TRP A 91 -21.15 -4.08 11.12
CA TRP A 91 -22.37 -4.72 11.63
C TRP A 91 -22.08 -5.95 12.49
N ILE A 92 -21.09 -6.77 12.08
CA ILE A 92 -20.71 -7.99 12.82
C ILE A 92 -19.84 -7.62 14.04
N PHE A 93 -18.92 -6.71 13.86
CA PHE A 93 -18.03 -6.21 14.88
C PHE A 93 -18.32 -4.70 15.02
N PRO A 94 -19.03 -4.26 16.08
CA PRO A 94 -19.23 -2.84 16.32
C PRO A 94 -17.87 -2.16 16.51
N ILE A 95 -17.32 -1.70 15.40
CA ILE A 95 -16.04 -0.99 15.39
C ILE A 95 -16.41 0.49 15.56
N ASN A 96 -16.15 1.00 16.74
CA ASN A 96 -15.96 2.46 16.93
C ASN A 96 -14.81 2.93 16.06
N PRO A 97 -14.60 4.24 15.81
CA PRO A 97 -13.43 4.70 15.07
C PRO A 97 -12.19 3.94 15.54
N TYR A 98 -11.39 3.45 14.57
CA TYR A 98 -10.28 2.55 14.87
C TYR A 98 -9.28 3.14 15.87
N PHE A 99 -9.07 4.46 15.79
CA PHE A 99 -8.30 5.25 16.72
C PHE A 99 -9.20 6.28 17.43
N HIS A 100 -9.47 6.06 18.71
CA HIS A 100 -10.10 7.07 19.58
C HIS A 100 -9.02 8.02 20.11
N ILE A 101 -8.71 9.03 19.35
CA ILE A 101 -7.73 10.06 19.72
C ILE A 101 -8.42 11.40 19.58
N ASP A 102 -8.67 12.09 20.70
CA ASP A 102 -9.25 13.43 20.66
C ASP A 102 -8.24 14.44 20.10
N ALA A 103 -8.65 15.20 19.10
CA ALA A 103 -7.81 16.19 18.43
C ALA A 103 -8.31 17.62 18.75
N ILE A 104 -7.59 18.31 19.60
CA ILE A 104 -7.88 19.72 19.92
C ILE A 104 -6.94 20.61 19.10
N VAL A 105 -7.53 21.44 18.26
CA VAL A 105 -6.78 22.36 17.38
C VAL A 105 -6.11 23.47 18.21
N PRO A 106 -4.81 23.69 18.09
CA PRO A 106 -4.13 24.76 18.82
C PRO A 106 -4.56 26.13 18.31
N GLY A 107 -4.82 27.05 19.24
CA GLY A 107 -5.17 28.45 18.96
C GLY A 107 -3.95 29.26 18.48
N MET A 108 -3.45 28.99 17.27
CA MET A 108 -2.27 29.61 16.68
C MET A 108 -2.61 30.69 15.66
N THR A 109 -1.75 31.72 15.54
CA THR A 109 -1.84 32.68 14.44
C THR A 109 -1.56 31.99 13.10
N PHE A 110 -2.03 32.56 11.99
CA PHE A 110 -1.80 32.04 10.64
C PHE A 110 -0.31 31.73 10.38
N TRP A 111 0.58 32.67 10.70
CA TRP A 111 2.02 32.44 10.53
C TRP A 111 2.59 31.37 11.48
N GLY A 112 2.00 31.22 12.66
CA GLY A 112 2.31 30.11 13.58
C GLY A 112 1.98 28.76 12.96
N GLN A 113 0.79 28.63 12.38
CA GLN A 113 0.36 27.39 11.68
C GLN A 113 1.26 27.09 10.47
N VAL A 114 1.61 28.10 9.65
CA VAL A 114 2.53 27.92 8.51
C VAL A 114 3.87 27.39 8.94
N LYS A 115 4.46 27.98 10.00
CA LYS A 115 5.74 27.50 10.56
C LYS A 115 5.64 26.07 11.08
N LEU A 116 4.55 25.75 11.78
CA LEU A 116 4.29 24.40 12.29
C LEU A 116 4.24 23.41 11.13
N PHE A 117 3.44 23.67 10.10
CA PHE A 117 3.26 22.75 8.98
C PHE A 117 4.56 22.51 8.20
N LEU A 118 5.36 23.56 7.98
CA LEU A 118 6.70 23.44 7.37
C LEU A 118 7.64 22.60 8.24
N LEU A 119 7.64 22.83 9.56
CA LEU A 119 8.46 22.05 10.50
C LEU A 119 8.05 20.55 10.46
N LEU A 120 6.76 20.26 10.58
CA LEU A 120 6.24 18.88 10.57
C LEU A 120 6.61 18.19 9.26
N ALA A 121 6.38 18.83 8.11
CA ALA A 121 6.72 18.28 6.81
C ALA A 121 8.22 17.99 6.67
N ALA A 122 9.09 18.90 7.10
CA ALA A 122 10.53 18.71 7.04
C ALA A 122 11.01 17.57 7.93
N VAL A 123 10.56 17.53 9.20
CA VAL A 123 10.92 16.48 10.17
C VAL A 123 10.44 15.11 9.67
N VAL A 124 9.18 15.02 9.26
CA VAL A 124 8.58 13.77 8.78
C VAL A 124 9.30 13.27 7.51
N SER A 125 9.67 14.15 6.58
CA SER A 125 10.37 13.77 5.35
C SER A 125 11.75 13.19 5.63
N VAL A 126 12.51 13.78 6.57
CA VAL A 126 13.84 13.29 6.97
C VAL A 126 13.72 11.90 7.62
N PHE A 127 12.79 11.73 8.57
CA PHE A 127 12.56 10.44 9.22
C PHE A 127 12.00 9.40 8.26
N GLY A 128 11.14 9.77 7.32
CA GLY A 128 10.64 8.90 6.26
C GLY A 128 11.76 8.36 5.37
N LYS A 129 12.75 9.22 5.03
CA LYS A 129 13.97 8.77 4.34
C LYS A 129 14.74 7.74 5.17
N PHE A 130 14.96 8.05 6.44
CA PHE A 130 15.65 7.13 7.34
C PHE A 130 14.92 5.79 7.44
N PHE A 131 13.59 5.79 7.57
CA PHE A 131 12.76 4.59 7.58
C PHE A 131 12.94 3.76 6.30
N SER A 132 12.81 4.37 5.14
CA SER A 132 12.91 3.69 3.85
C SER A 132 14.30 3.09 3.65
N VAL A 133 15.36 3.84 3.93
CA VAL A 133 16.74 3.37 3.80
C VAL A 133 17.03 2.21 4.76
N THR A 134 16.62 2.34 6.03
CA THR A 134 16.86 1.30 7.04
C THR A 134 16.11 0.02 6.70
N THR A 135 14.85 0.11 6.27
CA THR A 135 14.06 -1.07 5.86
C THR A 135 14.71 -1.79 4.68
N LEU A 136 15.21 -1.03 3.69
CA LEU A 136 15.95 -1.62 2.56
C LEU A 136 17.23 -2.31 2.99
N GLN A 137 17.98 -1.70 3.91
CA GLN A 137 19.20 -2.32 4.43
C GLN A 137 18.87 -3.61 5.20
N MET A 138 17.83 -3.60 6.05
CA MET A 138 17.40 -4.78 6.80
C MET A 138 16.92 -5.91 5.88
N LYS A 139 16.22 -5.60 4.78
CA LYS A 139 15.85 -6.57 3.75
C LYS A 139 17.06 -7.24 3.07
N ARG A 140 18.20 -6.56 2.99
CA ARG A 140 19.46 -7.14 2.49
C ARG A 140 20.20 -7.94 3.55
N ILE A 141 20.17 -7.47 4.81
CA ILE A 141 20.88 -8.10 5.93
C ILE A 141 20.19 -9.39 6.37
N TYR A 142 18.85 -9.40 6.45
CA TYR A 142 18.09 -10.56 6.95
C TYR A 142 18.34 -11.85 6.17
N PRO A 143 18.30 -11.87 4.81
CA PRO A 143 18.65 -13.08 4.05
C PRO A 143 20.13 -13.47 4.16
N ALA A 144 21.03 -12.50 4.40
CA ALA A 144 22.45 -12.76 4.55
C ALA A 144 22.83 -13.48 5.86
N ILE A 145 21.92 -13.51 6.84
CA ILE A 145 22.10 -14.29 8.07
C ILE A 145 22.10 -15.78 7.71
N LYS A 146 23.24 -16.45 7.90
CA LYS A 146 23.47 -17.86 7.55
C LYS A 146 22.84 -18.83 8.56
N HIS A 147 21.57 -18.65 8.90
CA HIS A 147 20.80 -19.56 9.74
C HIS A 147 19.57 -20.07 8.99
N PRO A 148 19.06 -21.27 9.29
CA PRO A 148 17.77 -21.73 8.76
C PRO A 148 16.64 -20.76 9.11
N GLU A 149 15.62 -20.66 8.25
CA GLU A 149 14.53 -19.69 8.42
C GLU A 149 13.80 -19.82 9.77
N TYR A 150 13.60 -21.05 10.26
CA TYR A 150 12.99 -21.30 11.57
C TYR A 150 13.82 -20.73 12.73
N VAL A 151 15.16 -20.70 12.63
CA VAL A 151 16.04 -20.13 13.65
C VAL A 151 15.95 -18.60 13.63
N LYS A 152 15.93 -18.00 12.44
CA LYS A 152 15.73 -16.56 12.29
C LYS A 152 14.39 -16.13 12.87
N MET A 153 13.35 -16.94 12.65
CA MET A 153 12.01 -16.69 13.21
C MET A 153 12.02 -16.80 14.74
N LEU A 154 12.75 -17.74 15.33
CA LEU A 154 12.92 -17.82 16.79
C LEU A 154 13.60 -16.57 17.36
N TYR A 155 14.60 -16.01 16.69
CA TYR A 155 15.20 -14.74 17.12
C TYR A 155 14.19 -13.59 17.12
N LEU A 156 13.37 -13.47 16.08
CA LEU A 156 12.32 -12.44 16.01
C LEU A 156 11.28 -12.62 17.12
N LEU A 157 10.84 -13.86 17.37
CA LEU A 157 9.89 -14.16 18.45
C LEU A 157 10.50 -13.88 19.82
N PHE A 158 11.79 -14.16 20.02
CA PHE A 158 12.49 -13.85 21.25
C PHE A 158 12.61 -12.34 21.47
N ILE A 159 12.91 -11.56 20.41
CA ILE A 159 12.93 -10.09 20.48
C ILE A 159 11.51 -9.57 20.80
N ALA A 160 10.47 -10.10 20.14
CA ALA A 160 9.08 -9.75 20.42
C ALA A 160 8.71 -10.03 21.89
N PHE A 161 9.16 -11.17 22.44
CA PHE A 161 8.97 -11.51 23.84
C PHE A 161 9.67 -10.52 24.78
N LEU A 162 10.91 -10.13 24.51
CA LEU A 162 11.62 -9.13 25.31
C LEU A 162 10.94 -7.76 25.27
N ILE A 163 10.47 -7.34 24.10
CA ILE A 163 9.69 -6.10 23.96
C ILE A 163 8.38 -6.19 24.71
N SER A 164 7.69 -7.33 24.64
CA SER A 164 6.45 -7.56 25.39
C SER A 164 6.64 -7.49 26.91
N MET A 165 7.80 -7.91 27.40
CA MET A 165 8.13 -7.79 28.83
C MET A 165 8.45 -6.34 29.25
N ALA A 166 9.03 -5.55 28.33
CA ALA A 166 9.37 -4.15 28.59
C ALA A 166 8.15 -3.23 28.45
N GLU A 167 7.38 -3.38 27.37
CA GLU A 167 6.18 -2.61 27.08
C GLU A 167 5.24 -3.45 26.20
N PHE A 168 4.26 -4.09 26.82
CA PHE A 168 3.33 -5.00 26.14
C PHE A 168 2.57 -4.32 25.00
N ASN A 169 2.15 -3.07 25.20
CA ASN A 169 1.36 -2.32 24.22
C ASN A 169 2.13 -1.98 22.93
N LEU A 170 3.47 -2.06 22.96
CA LEU A 170 4.33 -1.82 21.79
C LEU A 170 4.40 -3.01 20.83
N THR A 171 3.93 -4.19 21.26
CA THR A 171 3.89 -5.40 20.43
C THR A 171 2.82 -5.33 19.35
N GLY A 172 2.92 -6.17 18.35
CA GLY A 172 2.07 -6.08 17.16
C GLY A 172 2.39 -4.85 16.34
N GLY A 173 1.39 -4.16 15.81
CA GLY A 173 1.57 -2.92 15.07
C GLY A 173 1.97 -1.71 15.91
N GLY A 174 1.92 -1.82 17.27
CA GLY A 174 2.18 -0.72 18.19
C GLY A 174 1.01 0.25 18.40
N GLU A 175 -0.17 -0.06 17.82
CA GLU A 175 -1.35 0.80 17.90
C GLU A 175 -1.84 1.03 19.33
N GLN A 176 -1.75 0.01 20.20
CA GLN A 176 -2.17 0.14 21.61
C GLN A 176 -1.26 1.09 22.37
N PHE A 177 0.04 1.05 22.10
CA PHE A 177 0.99 1.99 22.68
C PHE A 177 0.70 3.41 22.24
N LEU A 178 0.49 3.64 20.92
CA LEU A 178 0.14 4.94 20.40
C LEU A 178 -1.13 5.51 21.03
N LEU A 179 -2.18 4.69 21.17
CA LEU A 179 -3.43 5.08 21.83
C LEU A 179 -3.21 5.46 23.30
N SER A 180 -2.43 4.68 24.04
CA SER A 180 -2.11 5.00 25.43
C SER A 180 -1.36 6.33 25.57
N GLN A 181 -0.46 6.62 24.62
CA GLN A 181 0.28 7.87 24.58
C GLN A 181 -0.58 9.07 24.17
N ALA A 182 -1.57 8.87 23.29
CA ALA A 182 -2.50 9.92 22.93
C ALA A 182 -3.44 10.32 24.09
N MET A 183 -3.78 9.35 24.97
CA MET A 183 -4.59 9.60 26.17
C MET A 183 -3.77 10.26 27.30
N HIS A 184 -2.48 9.95 27.40
CA HIS A 184 -1.55 10.46 28.40
C HIS A 184 -0.30 11.03 27.76
N PRO A 185 -0.38 12.20 27.11
CA PRO A 185 0.72 12.74 26.33
C PRO A 185 1.83 13.38 27.15
N ASP A 186 1.71 13.45 28.48
CA ASP A 186 2.64 14.06 29.44
C ASP A 186 3.88 13.22 29.77
N THR A 187 4.11 12.17 29.00
CA THR A 187 5.23 11.23 29.19
C THR A 187 6.58 11.88 28.95
N HIS A 188 7.63 11.43 29.60
CA HIS A 188 8.98 11.91 29.41
C HIS A 188 9.47 11.74 27.95
N ILE A 189 9.94 12.81 27.33
CA ILE A 189 10.35 12.84 25.91
C ILE A 189 11.41 11.77 25.58
N LEU A 190 12.39 11.55 26.46
CA LEU A 190 13.43 10.54 26.25
C LEU A 190 12.87 9.12 26.24
N TRP A 191 11.82 8.86 27.02
CA TRP A 191 11.12 7.57 27.01
C TRP A 191 10.44 7.35 25.65
N ILE A 192 9.70 8.34 25.16
CA ILE A 192 9.02 8.25 23.86
C ILE A 192 10.03 8.09 22.71
N VAL A 193 11.14 8.82 22.74
CA VAL A 193 12.22 8.66 21.74
C VAL A 193 12.77 7.22 21.78
N GLY A 194 13.02 6.67 22.98
CA GLY A 194 13.48 5.30 23.14
C GLY A 194 12.49 4.27 22.60
N MET A 195 11.19 4.43 22.93
CA MET A 195 10.13 3.53 22.46
C MET A 195 9.89 3.66 20.96
N MET A 196 9.93 4.88 20.39
CA MET A 196 9.84 5.10 18.96
C MET A 196 11.00 4.41 18.22
N LEU A 197 12.23 4.55 18.69
CA LEU A 197 13.39 3.90 18.07
C LEU A 197 13.31 2.38 18.17
N LEU A 198 12.88 1.85 19.33
CA LEU A 198 12.67 0.42 19.54
C LEU A 198 11.60 -0.12 18.58
N HIS A 199 10.45 0.56 18.52
CA HIS A 199 9.37 0.20 17.57
C HIS A 199 9.83 0.27 16.12
N PHE A 200 10.55 1.32 15.75
CA PHE A 200 11.10 1.51 14.41
C PHE A 200 12.04 0.36 14.01
N VAL A 201 13.03 0.02 14.84
CA VAL A 201 13.98 -1.07 14.56
C VAL A 201 13.24 -2.41 14.49
N PHE A 202 12.34 -2.67 15.45
CA PHE A 202 11.59 -3.91 15.49
C PHE A 202 10.65 -4.06 14.28
N SER A 203 10.00 -2.97 13.85
CA SER A 203 9.13 -2.96 12.66
C SER A 203 9.91 -3.25 11.38
N THR A 204 11.06 -2.59 11.19
CA THR A 204 11.91 -2.81 10.02
C THR A 204 12.46 -4.25 9.96
N PHE A 205 12.79 -4.81 11.12
CA PHE A 205 13.26 -6.20 11.24
C PHE A 205 12.13 -7.22 10.97
N SER A 206 10.96 -7.01 11.59
CA SER A 206 9.76 -7.85 11.39
C SER A 206 9.34 -7.87 9.92
N PHE A 207 9.33 -6.70 9.27
CA PHE A 207 8.96 -6.57 7.87
C PHE A 207 9.98 -7.25 6.93
N SER A 208 11.27 -7.25 7.29
CA SER A 208 12.34 -7.87 6.49
C SER A 208 12.35 -9.41 6.57
N SER A 209 11.57 -9.99 7.48
CA SER A 209 11.46 -11.45 7.65
C SER A 209 10.76 -12.15 6.47
N GLY A 210 10.07 -11.41 5.61
CA GLY A 210 9.27 -11.98 4.51
C GLY A 210 7.97 -12.64 4.96
N LEU A 211 7.63 -12.56 6.25
CA LEU A 211 6.33 -13.02 6.74
C LEU A 211 5.21 -12.14 6.16
N PRO A 212 4.05 -12.75 5.81
CA PRO A 212 2.92 -11.98 5.31
C PRO A 212 2.40 -11.03 6.37
N GLY A 213 2.58 -9.73 6.14
CA GLY A 213 2.18 -8.65 7.03
C GLY A 213 2.32 -7.30 6.35
N GLY A 214 1.56 -6.32 6.81
CA GLY A 214 1.58 -4.96 6.26
C GLY A 214 2.51 -4.03 7.03
N SER A 215 2.92 -2.97 6.39
CA SER A 215 3.75 -1.91 6.97
C SER A 215 2.94 -0.65 7.35
N PHE A 216 1.63 -0.60 7.04
CA PHE A 216 0.80 0.60 7.25
C PHE A 216 0.71 0.99 8.73
N ILE A 217 0.22 0.07 9.58
CA ILE A 217 0.05 0.35 11.01
C ILE A 217 1.38 0.73 11.66
N PRO A 218 2.49 -0.04 11.50
CA PRO A 218 3.78 0.36 12.05
C PRO A 218 4.27 1.73 11.55
N THR A 219 3.99 2.06 10.29
CA THR A 219 4.31 3.38 9.71
C THR A 219 3.48 4.48 10.37
N LEU A 220 2.16 4.28 10.54
CA LEU A 220 1.28 5.23 11.22
C LEU A 220 1.72 5.45 12.67
N VAL A 221 2.03 4.39 13.39
CA VAL A 221 2.49 4.46 14.79
C VAL A 221 3.81 5.23 14.89
N THR A 222 4.77 4.95 14.02
CA THR A 222 6.04 5.71 13.98
C THR A 222 5.80 7.19 13.71
N GLY A 223 4.90 7.52 12.78
CA GLY A 223 4.50 8.91 12.49
C GLY A 223 3.84 9.59 13.68
N GLY A 224 2.93 8.91 14.37
CA GLY A 224 2.25 9.42 15.56
C GLY A 224 3.21 9.68 16.73
N LEU A 225 4.12 8.76 17.02
CA LEU A 225 5.16 8.94 18.04
C LEU A 225 6.12 10.07 17.71
N LEU A 226 6.49 10.23 16.44
CA LEU A 226 7.26 11.37 15.98
C LEU A 226 6.51 12.69 16.21
N GLY A 227 5.20 12.70 15.92
CA GLY A 227 4.33 13.84 16.20
C GLY A 227 4.26 14.16 17.69
N GLN A 228 4.18 13.15 18.56
CA GLN A 228 4.21 13.33 20.00
C GLN A 228 5.53 13.97 20.46
N ILE A 229 6.67 13.51 19.95
CA ILE A 229 7.99 14.09 20.29
C ILE A 229 8.03 15.58 19.92
N VAL A 230 7.60 15.93 18.70
CA VAL A 230 7.56 17.31 18.26
C VAL A 230 6.60 18.13 19.13
N GLY A 231 5.41 17.59 19.41
CA GLY A 231 4.42 18.20 20.31
C GLY A 231 4.96 18.49 21.70
N LEU A 232 5.63 17.50 22.32
CA LEU A 232 6.28 17.68 23.64
C LEU A 232 7.34 18.77 23.65
N ILE A 233 8.17 18.86 22.60
CA ILE A 233 9.16 19.93 22.46
C ILE A 233 8.46 21.29 22.39
N MET A 234 7.36 21.40 21.64
CA MET A 234 6.61 22.64 21.49
C MET A 234 5.90 23.04 22.81
N VAL A 235 5.41 22.08 23.58
CA VAL A 235 4.86 22.33 24.93
C VAL A 235 5.94 22.86 25.87
N GLN A 236 7.14 22.25 25.87
CA GLN A 236 8.26 22.75 26.68
C GLN A 236 8.68 24.17 26.31
N GLN A 237 8.51 24.57 25.05
CA GLN A 237 8.76 25.94 24.57
C GLN A 237 7.59 26.89 24.83
N GLY A 238 6.49 26.43 25.39
CA GLY A 238 5.29 27.24 25.64
C GLY A 238 4.50 27.64 24.38
N VAL A 239 4.69 26.92 23.27
CA VAL A 239 4.05 27.24 21.97
C VAL A 239 2.64 26.66 21.89
N ILE A 240 2.40 25.48 22.46
CA ILE A 240 1.11 24.78 22.50
C ILE A 240 0.85 24.19 23.90
N ALA A 241 -0.41 23.85 24.17
CA ALA A 241 -0.79 23.10 25.38
C ALA A 241 -0.66 21.59 25.18
N TYR A 242 -0.61 20.82 26.26
CA TYR A 242 -0.55 19.35 26.22
C TYR A 242 -1.71 18.74 25.45
N GLU A 243 -2.89 19.29 25.58
CA GLU A 243 -4.12 18.85 24.90
C GLU A 243 -4.05 18.93 23.35
N ASN A 244 -3.10 19.72 22.82
CA ASN A 244 -2.91 19.86 21.37
C ASN A 244 -1.94 18.83 20.78
N ILE A 245 -1.25 18.02 21.62
CA ILE A 245 -0.26 17.05 21.15
C ILE A 245 -0.89 16.02 20.22
N SER A 246 -2.08 15.51 20.57
CA SER A 246 -2.80 14.52 19.78
C SER A 246 -3.13 15.01 18.36
N TYR A 247 -3.46 16.31 18.21
CA TYR A 247 -3.64 16.94 16.90
C TYR A 247 -2.38 16.85 16.03
N ILE A 248 -1.21 17.13 16.60
CA ILE A 248 0.09 17.00 15.90
C ILE A 248 0.40 15.56 15.57
N MET A 249 0.09 14.62 16.50
CA MET A 249 0.26 13.18 16.26
C MET A 249 -0.50 12.73 15.02
N LEU A 250 -1.79 13.09 14.89
CA LEU A 250 -2.62 12.70 13.75
C LEU A 250 -2.11 13.26 12.42
N ILE A 251 -1.69 14.53 12.39
CA ILE A 251 -1.09 15.13 11.20
C ILE A 251 0.19 14.40 10.81
N CYS A 252 1.07 14.09 11.79
CA CYS A 252 2.30 13.37 11.52
C CYS A 252 2.06 11.91 11.10
N MET A 253 1.02 11.23 11.59
CA MET A 253 0.60 9.91 11.11
C MET A 253 0.31 9.94 9.61
N SER A 254 -0.53 10.88 9.17
CA SER A 254 -0.84 11.07 7.76
C SER A 254 0.41 11.41 6.94
N ALA A 255 1.18 12.40 7.37
CA ALA A 255 2.36 12.87 6.66
C ALA A 255 3.45 11.78 6.55
N PHE A 256 3.64 10.97 7.60
CA PHE A 256 4.62 9.88 7.59
C PHE A 256 4.24 8.75 6.61
N LEU A 257 2.95 8.46 6.51
CA LEU A 257 2.44 7.53 5.51
C LEU A 257 2.71 8.06 4.09
N VAL A 258 2.51 9.37 3.85
CA VAL A 258 2.89 10.04 2.59
C VAL A 258 4.40 9.90 2.34
N ALA A 259 5.23 10.14 3.34
CA ALA A 259 6.68 10.08 3.19
C ALA A 259 7.19 8.69 2.78
N VAL A 260 6.57 7.62 3.31
CA VAL A 260 7.02 6.24 3.12
C VAL A 260 6.35 5.58 1.92
N ILE A 261 5.02 5.65 1.82
CA ILE A 261 4.23 4.88 0.83
C ILE A 261 3.98 5.68 -0.45
N ARG A 262 4.01 7.01 -0.37
CA ARG A 262 3.76 7.94 -1.50
C ARG A 262 2.32 7.93 -2.01
N THR A 263 1.37 7.74 -1.12
CA THR A 263 -0.07 7.79 -1.41
C THR A 263 -0.72 8.93 -0.62
N PRO A 264 -0.58 10.20 -1.05
CA PRO A 264 -1.05 11.34 -0.30
C PRO A 264 -2.55 11.36 -0.10
N LEU A 265 -3.36 11.07 -1.14
CA LEU A 265 -4.82 11.08 -1.01
C LEU A 265 -5.29 10.01 -0.03
N THR A 266 -4.75 8.80 -0.16
CA THR A 266 -5.04 7.69 0.76
C THR A 266 -4.70 8.07 2.20
N ALA A 267 -3.51 8.61 2.44
CA ALA A 267 -3.04 8.91 3.79
C ALA A 267 -3.90 9.97 4.49
N ILE A 268 -4.30 11.04 3.78
CA ILE A 268 -5.13 12.12 4.29
C ILE A 268 -6.54 11.60 4.65
N VAL A 269 -7.16 10.88 3.71
CA VAL A 269 -8.50 10.34 3.92
C VAL A 269 -8.50 9.24 4.99
N LEU A 270 -7.47 8.39 5.01
CA LEU A 270 -7.35 7.31 5.98
C LEU A 270 -7.38 7.84 7.42
N ILE A 271 -6.51 8.82 7.75
CA ILE A 271 -6.47 9.36 9.12
C ILE A 271 -7.81 9.98 9.50
N THR A 272 -8.44 10.73 8.60
CA THR A 272 -9.74 11.33 8.84
C THR A 272 -10.83 10.28 9.07
N GLU A 273 -10.82 9.20 8.28
CA GLU A 273 -11.84 8.16 8.33
C GLU A 273 -11.69 7.25 9.57
N ILE A 274 -10.45 6.87 9.93
CA ILE A 274 -10.19 5.98 11.08
C ILE A 274 -10.27 6.69 12.44
N THR A 275 -10.15 8.02 12.46
CA THR A 275 -10.23 8.80 13.70
C THR A 275 -11.57 9.54 13.84
N GLY A 276 -12.27 9.80 12.74
CA GLY A 276 -13.49 10.57 12.72
C GLY A 276 -13.30 12.09 12.85
N HIS A 277 -12.04 12.59 12.89
CA HIS A 277 -11.72 14.01 13.09
C HIS A 277 -11.53 14.75 11.77
N LEU A 278 -12.52 15.55 11.38
CA LEU A 278 -12.44 16.39 10.18
C LEU A 278 -11.48 17.57 10.36
N GLU A 279 -11.19 17.97 11.58
CA GLU A 279 -10.31 19.09 11.93
C GLU A 279 -8.86 18.84 11.45
N VAL A 280 -8.44 17.59 11.34
CA VAL A 280 -7.11 17.22 10.84
C VAL A 280 -7.04 17.12 9.32
N PHE A 281 -8.17 17.14 8.61
CA PHE A 281 -8.23 16.95 7.17
C PHE A 281 -7.44 18.02 6.41
N TYR A 282 -7.77 19.31 6.65
CA TYR A 282 -7.05 20.41 6.00
C TYR A 282 -5.56 20.47 6.33
N PRO A 283 -5.13 20.39 7.61
CA PRO A 283 -3.71 20.31 7.95
C PRO A 283 -3.00 19.14 7.30
N SER A 284 -3.63 17.97 7.23
CA SER A 284 -3.06 16.78 6.59
C SER A 284 -2.86 16.98 5.07
N ILE A 285 -3.74 17.72 4.40
CA ILE A 285 -3.54 18.11 2.99
C ILE A 285 -2.29 18.96 2.84
N VAL A 286 -2.16 20.01 3.66
CA VAL A 286 -1.02 20.93 3.55
C VAL A 286 0.28 20.25 3.92
N VAL A 287 0.34 19.59 5.09
CA VAL A 287 1.55 18.91 5.56
C VAL A 287 1.88 17.71 4.67
N GLY A 288 0.88 16.92 4.26
CA GLY A 288 1.06 15.80 3.34
C GLY A 288 1.60 16.25 1.98
N GLY A 289 1.05 17.31 1.40
CA GLY A 289 1.53 17.89 0.14
C GLY A 289 2.97 18.41 0.23
N LEU A 290 3.30 19.14 1.31
CA LEU A 290 4.67 19.59 1.58
C LEU A 290 5.63 18.41 1.78
N THR A 291 5.19 17.39 2.54
CA THR A 291 5.96 16.18 2.76
C THR A 291 6.22 15.44 1.45
N TYR A 292 5.21 15.29 0.60
CA TYR A 292 5.37 14.71 -0.73
C TYR A 292 6.44 15.44 -1.54
N TYR A 293 6.36 16.77 -1.59
CA TYR A 293 7.35 17.60 -2.28
C TYR A 293 8.78 17.45 -1.69
N PHE A 294 8.94 17.51 -0.36
CA PHE A 294 10.25 17.35 0.27
C PHE A 294 10.83 15.94 0.07
N THR A 295 10.00 14.92 0.08
CA THR A 295 10.45 13.56 -0.18
C THR A 295 10.86 13.33 -1.64
N GLU A 296 10.24 14.03 -2.61
CA GLU A 296 10.73 14.07 -3.99
C GLU A 296 12.12 14.73 -4.07
N MET A 297 12.31 15.88 -3.42
CA MET A 297 13.62 16.55 -3.36
C MET A 297 14.69 15.65 -2.73
N LEU A 298 14.33 14.84 -1.74
CA LEU A 298 15.23 13.89 -1.08
C LEU A 298 15.48 12.61 -1.90
N GLN A 299 14.86 12.48 -3.08
CA GLN A 299 14.97 11.32 -3.98
C GLN A 299 14.66 9.98 -3.28
N ILE A 300 13.64 9.97 -2.43
CA ILE A 300 13.19 8.77 -1.74
C ILE A 300 12.38 7.93 -2.72
N LYS A 301 12.77 6.69 -2.99
CA LYS A 301 11.95 5.77 -3.77
C LYS A 301 10.72 5.34 -2.97
N PRO A 302 9.53 5.30 -3.60
CA PRO A 302 8.32 4.79 -2.94
C PRO A 302 8.53 3.36 -2.45
N PHE A 303 8.11 3.10 -1.23
CA PHE A 303 8.30 1.78 -0.60
C PHE A 303 7.64 0.65 -1.39
N ASN A 304 6.46 0.89 -1.95
CA ASN A 304 5.75 -0.08 -2.77
C ASN A 304 6.51 -0.45 -4.05
N VAL A 305 7.20 0.51 -4.68
CA VAL A 305 8.03 0.25 -5.88
C VAL A 305 9.22 -0.63 -5.52
N ILE A 306 9.83 -0.38 -4.36
CA ILE A 306 10.97 -1.18 -3.88
C ILE A 306 10.53 -2.61 -3.60
N LEU A 307 9.35 -2.80 -2.98
CA LEU A 307 8.80 -4.13 -2.72
C LEU A 307 8.52 -4.89 -4.01
N TYR A 308 7.96 -4.19 -4.99
CA TYR A 308 7.66 -4.76 -6.30
C TYR A 308 8.93 -5.18 -7.04
N ASP A 309 9.95 -4.32 -7.07
CA ASP A 309 11.25 -4.62 -7.67
C ASP A 309 11.89 -5.86 -7.03
N ASP A 310 11.84 -5.96 -5.69
CA ASP A 310 12.37 -7.13 -4.95
C ASP A 310 11.58 -8.41 -5.27
N MET A 311 10.27 -8.33 -5.44
CA MET A 311 9.44 -9.49 -5.78
C MET A 311 9.77 -10.02 -7.17
N ILE A 312 9.87 -9.15 -8.17
CA ILE A 312 10.16 -9.55 -9.56
C ILE A 312 11.55 -10.18 -9.68
N HIS A 313 12.54 -9.65 -8.95
CA HIS A 313 13.91 -10.16 -8.98
C HIS A 313 14.14 -11.33 -8.02
N SER A 314 13.13 -11.79 -7.29
CA SER A 314 13.21 -12.94 -6.41
C SER A 314 13.41 -14.24 -7.19
N PRO A 315 14.27 -15.17 -6.71
CA PRO A 315 14.46 -16.49 -7.30
C PRO A 315 13.17 -17.33 -7.43
N ALA A 316 12.15 -17.02 -6.61
CA ALA A 316 10.83 -17.66 -6.66
C ALA A 316 10.02 -17.28 -7.92
N PHE A 317 10.35 -16.14 -8.56
CA PHE A 317 9.77 -15.67 -9.83
C PHE A 317 10.68 -15.93 -11.03
N LYS A 318 11.63 -16.86 -10.93
CA LYS A 318 12.54 -17.23 -12.03
C LYS A 318 11.92 -18.09 -13.14
N GLU A 319 10.66 -18.44 -13.07
CA GLU A 319 9.88 -18.61 -14.30
C GLU A 319 9.66 -17.19 -14.82
N GLU A 320 10.30 -16.84 -15.94
CA GLU A 320 10.15 -15.55 -16.60
C GLU A 320 8.65 -15.25 -16.68
N PRO A 321 8.13 -14.22 -15.98
CA PRO A 321 6.70 -13.98 -15.99
C PRO A 321 6.30 -13.61 -17.41
N ARG A 322 5.65 -14.54 -18.09
CA ARG A 322 5.12 -14.30 -19.44
C ARG A 322 3.89 -13.43 -19.31
N TYR A 323 3.91 -12.33 -19.99
CA TYR A 323 2.77 -11.42 -20.03
C TYR A 323 1.85 -11.80 -21.17
N THR A 324 0.55 -11.86 -20.92
CA THR A 324 -0.45 -12.11 -21.95
C THR A 324 -1.14 -10.80 -22.32
N LEU A 325 -0.86 -10.32 -23.51
CA LEU A 325 -1.54 -9.20 -24.13
C LEU A 325 -2.76 -9.71 -24.90
N SER A 326 -3.94 -9.13 -24.64
CA SER A 326 -5.14 -9.41 -25.42
C SER A 326 -5.42 -8.23 -26.35
N VAL A 327 -5.39 -8.47 -27.66
CA VAL A 327 -5.69 -7.47 -28.69
C VAL A 327 -6.91 -7.91 -29.49
N GLU A 328 -7.79 -6.97 -29.82
CA GLU A 328 -8.95 -7.20 -30.67
C GLU A 328 -8.60 -6.88 -32.13
N VAL A 329 -8.87 -7.80 -33.03
CA VAL A 329 -8.61 -7.61 -34.48
C VAL A 329 -9.65 -6.66 -35.04
N MET A 330 -9.20 -5.50 -35.50
CA MET A 330 -10.05 -4.54 -36.18
C MET A 330 -10.11 -4.85 -37.70
N SER A 331 -11.27 -4.59 -38.32
CA SER A 331 -11.44 -4.74 -39.77
C SER A 331 -10.46 -3.84 -40.52
N GLY A 332 -9.69 -4.40 -41.45
CA GLY A 332 -8.65 -3.67 -42.18
C GLY A 332 -7.31 -3.52 -41.45
N SER A 333 -7.16 -4.09 -40.26
CA SER A 333 -5.87 -4.15 -39.54
C SER A 333 -4.90 -5.15 -40.18
N TYR A 334 -3.62 -5.10 -39.76
CA TYR A 334 -2.61 -6.04 -40.27
C TYR A 334 -2.95 -7.50 -39.98
N LEU A 335 -3.66 -7.78 -38.90
CA LEU A 335 -4.08 -9.11 -38.47
C LEU A 335 -5.31 -9.61 -39.25
N ASP A 336 -6.13 -8.72 -39.83
CA ASP A 336 -7.38 -9.08 -40.49
C ASP A 336 -7.14 -10.00 -41.71
N GLY A 337 -7.79 -11.13 -41.70
CA GLY A 337 -7.77 -12.08 -42.79
C GLY A 337 -6.51 -12.95 -42.90
N LYS A 338 -5.52 -12.78 -42.04
CA LYS A 338 -4.28 -13.58 -42.04
C LYS A 338 -4.41 -14.87 -41.24
N MET A 339 -3.66 -15.89 -41.69
CA MET A 339 -3.49 -17.13 -40.89
C MET A 339 -2.52 -16.88 -39.77
N VAL A 340 -2.83 -17.39 -38.58
CA VAL A 340 -1.94 -17.27 -37.41
C VAL A 340 -0.54 -17.82 -37.70
N ASP A 341 -0.46 -18.93 -38.44
CA ASP A 341 0.81 -19.59 -38.77
C ASP A 341 1.69 -18.76 -39.75
N GLU A 342 1.11 -17.77 -40.47
CA GLU A 342 1.80 -16.88 -41.41
C GLU A 342 2.19 -15.54 -40.79
N LEU A 343 1.77 -15.28 -39.57
CA LEU A 343 2.05 -14.01 -38.91
C LEU A 343 3.53 -13.92 -38.46
N ARG A 344 4.17 -12.83 -38.88
CA ARG A 344 5.49 -12.48 -38.36
C ARG A 344 5.32 -11.62 -37.10
N LEU A 345 5.29 -12.30 -35.96
CA LEU A 345 5.31 -11.63 -34.67
C LEU A 345 6.75 -11.22 -34.31
N PRO A 346 6.93 -10.19 -33.48
CA PRO A 346 8.22 -9.88 -32.86
C PRO A 346 8.82 -11.10 -32.16
N GLU A 347 10.17 -11.13 -32.04
CA GLU A 347 10.86 -12.21 -31.35
C GLU A 347 10.31 -12.43 -29.94
N ARG A 348 10.15 -13.70 -29.54
CA ARG A 348 9.63 -14.15 -28.25
C ARG A 348 8.13 -13.87 -27.98
N CYS A 349 7.36 -13.47 -29.01
CA CYS A 349 5.91 -13.38 -28.94
C CYS A 349 5.26 -14.62 -29.53
N ILE A 350 4.28 -15.19 -28.81
CA ILE A 350 3.56 -16.38 -29.25
C ILE A 350 2.06 -16.14 -29.08
N ILE A 351 1.26 -16.41 -30.11
CA ILE A 351 -0.20 -16.45 -29.95
C ILE A 351 -0.56 -17.75 -29.23
N ILE A 352 -1.17 -17.60 -28.05
CA ILE A 352 -1.59 -18.76 -27.24
C ILE A 352 -3.05 -19.12 -27.46
N ASN A 353 -3.88 -18.15 -27.86
CA ASN A 353 -5.33 -18.37 -28.00
C ASN A 353 -5.98 -17.34 -28.93
N VAL A 354 -7.04 -17.77 -29.60
CA VAL A 354 -7.94 -16.88 -30.40
C VAL A 354 -9.34 -17.03 -29.81
N HIS A 355 -9.90 -15.95 -29.33
CA HIS A 355 -11.23 -15.94 -28.73
C HIS A 355 -12.23 -15.35 -29.72
N ARG A 356 -13.19 -16.17 -30.18
CA ARG A 356 -14.27 -15.80 -31.11
C ARG A 356 -15.60 -16.35 -30.61
N ASP A 357 -16.66 -15.58 -30.63
CA ASP A 357 -18.02 -15.98 -30.23
C ASP A 357 -18.08 -16.68 -28.87
N ARG A 358 -17.36 -16.15 -27.88
CA ARG A 358 -17.24 -16.71 -26.53
C ARG A 358 -16.62 -18.11 -26.45
N LYS A 359 -15.93 -18.55 -27.50
CA LYS A 359 -15.19 -19.82 -27.54
C LYS A 359 -13.70 -19.57 -27.75
N ASN A 360 -12.90 -20.37 -27.08
CA ASN A 360 -11.45 -20.36 -27.26
C ASN A 360 -11.07 -21.33 -28.38
N TRP A 361 -10.31 -20.86 -29.34
CA TRP A 361 -9.79 -21.64 -30.44
C TRP A 361 -8.28 -21.76 -30.34
N PRO A 362 -7.71 -22.96 -30.56
CA PRO A 362 -6.26 -23.10 -30.63
C PRO A 362 -5.73 -22.27 -31.80
N PRO A 363 -4.59 -21.58 -31.64
CA PRO A 363 -4.11 -20.61 -32.65
C PRO A 363 -3.71 -21.24 -33.97
N LYS A 364 -3.24 -22.47 -33.93
CA LYS A 364 -2.70 -23.18 -35.13
C LYS A 364 -3.80 -23.41 -36.16
N GLY A 365 -3.53 -22.97 -37.39
CA GLY A 365 -4.44 -23.13 -38.53
C GLY A 365 -5.65 -22.21 -38.51
N GLN A 366 -5.71 -21.22 -37.60
CA GLN A 366 -6.82 -20.27 -37.54
C GLN A 366 -6.58 -19.08 -38.46
N LYS A 367 -7.63 -18.69 -39.19
CA LYS A 367 -7.70 -17.42 -39.89
C LYS A 367 -8.31 -16.37 -38.99
N LEU A 368 -7.62 -15.28 -38.74
CA LEU A 368 -8.08 -14.17 -37.92
C LEU A 368 -9.17 -13.37 -38.64
N MET A 369 -10.19 -12.97 -37.92
CA MET A 369 -11.33 -12.19 -38.41
C MET A 369 -11.55 -10.96 -37.54
N PRO A 370 -12.14 -9.88 -38.05
CA PRO A 370 -12.54 -8.73 -37.26
C PRO A 370 -13.41 -9.15 -36.07
N GLY A 371 -13.12 -8.63 -34.90
CA GLY A 371 -13.77 -8.98 -33.62
C GLY A 371 -13.14 -10.16 -32.88
N ASP A 372 -12.15 -10.85 -33.46
CA ASP A 372 -11.37 -11.84 -32.69
C ASP A 372 -10.51 -11.17 -31.63
N GLN A 373 -10.54 -11.73 -30.43
CA GLN A 373 -9.56 -11.38 -29.39
C GLN A 373 -8.40 -12.36 -29.44
N VAL A 374 -7.23 -11.86 -29.80
CA VAL A 374 -6.00 -12.64 -29.89
C VAL A 374 -5.20 -12.45 -28.62
N GLN A 375 -4.89 -13.56 -27.95
CA GLN A 375 -4.03 -13.58 -26.77
C GLN A 375 -2.59 -13.87 -27.20
N ILE A 376 -1.72 -12.88 -26.98
CA ILE A 376 -0.30 -12.94 -27.34
C ILE A 376 0.50 -13.02 -26.03
N GLU A 377 1.29 -14.06 -25.88
CA GLU A 377 2.21 -14.24 -24.76
C GLU A 377 3.59 -13.70 -25.14
N MET A 378 4.19 -12.92 -24.24
CA MET A 378 5.52 -12.33 -24.40
C MET A 378 6.27 -12.29 -23.08
N ASP A 379 7.58 -12.12 -23.10
CA ASP A 379 8.39 -11.92 -21.90
C ASP A 379 8.08 -10.55 -21.29
N SER A 380 7.90 -10.50 -19.96
CA SER A 380 7.55 -9.26 -19.25
C SER A 380 8.60 -8.16 -19.37
N GLN A 381 9.85 -8.51 -19.67
CA GLN A 381 10.94 -7.56 -19.89
C GLN A 381 10.80 -6.79 -21.22
N ASP A 382 10.09 -7.33 -22.17
CA ASP A 382 9.93 -6.76 -23.51
C ASP A 382 8.61 -5.98 -23.67
N ILE A 383 7.76 -5.91 -22.64
CA ILE A 383 6.43 -5.26 -22.70
C ILE A 383 6.51 -3.83 -23.20
N GLU A 384 7.39 -2.99 -22.63
CA GLU A 384 7.49 -1.58 -23.03
C GLU A 384 7.88 -1.39 -24.49
N LYS A 385 8.65 -2.32 -25.06
CA LYS A 385 9.10 -2.27 -26.45
C LYS A 385 8.10 -2.86 -27.43
N LEU A 386 7.34 -3.86 -26.99
CA LEU A 386 6.50 -4.67 -27.86
C LEU A 386 5.01 -4.32 -27.79
N TYR A 387 4.58 -3.60 -26.74
CA TYR A 387 3.18 -3.24 -26.54
C TYR A 387 2.62 -2.43 -27.71
N GLU A 388 3.23 -1.28 -28.03
CA GLU A 388 2.77 -0.43 -29.13
C GLU A 388 2.81 -1.13 -30.51
N PRO A 389 3.91 -1.83 -30.90
CA PRO A 389 3.93 -2.60 -32.14
C PRO A 389 2.82 -3.65 -32.24
N LEU A 390 2.55 -4.40 -31.17
CA LEU A 390 1.53 -5.46 -31.18
C LEU A 390 0.11 -4.88 -31.22
N VAL A 391 -0.15 -3.81 -30.50
CA VAL A 391 -1.44 -3.12 -30.51
C VAL A 391 -1.67 -2.48 -31.89
N SER A 392 -0.64 -1.90 -32.51
CA SER A 392 -0.74 -1.33 -33.85
C SER A 392 -1.02 -2.38 -34.96
N MET A 393 -0.54 -3.62 -34.79
CA MET A 393 -0.87 -4.70 -35.72
C MET A 393 -2.36 -5.08 -35.70
N ALA A 394 -3.06 -4.87 -34.59
CA ALA A 394 -4.47 -5.19 -34.41
C ALA A 394 -5.40 -4.01 -34.76
N ASN A 395 -4.89 -2.78 -34.73
CA ASN A 395 -5.63 -1.55 -34.99
C ASN A 395 -5.44 -1.05 -36.41
N ILE A 396 -6.37 -0.19 -36.89
CA ILE A 396 -6.25 0.58 -38.11
C ILE A 396 -5.50 1.88 -37.78
N TYR A 397 -4.53 2.27 -38.63
CA TYR A 397 -3.93 3.60 -38.58
C TYR A 397 -4.83 4.62 -39.26
#